data_05be27cfb307292a81c34d0b57986ae6
#
_entry.id   05be27cfb307292a81c34d0b57986ae6
#
_cell.length_a   1.000
_cell.length_b   1.000
_cell.length_c   1.000
_cell.angle_alpha   90.00
_cell.angle_beta   90.00
_cell.angle_gamma   90.00
#
_symmetry.space_group_name_H-M   'P 1'
#
loop_
_entity.id
_entity.type
_entity.pdbx_description
1 polymer ?
#
loop_
_entity_poly.entity_id
_entity_poly.type
_entity_poly.pdbx_seq_one_letter_code
_entity_poly.pdbx_strand_id
1 'polypeptide(L)'
;MIMIKRLSHAWTLALGVLSLCALSSCDSAKKTNYLQDIEIAKAYGVKHDTGIVVQKGDKLRILVTSIRNPELTVPFNTRQVAQAIAPATVVGGVSLNTASVAPADTSSSYLVDAQGNIQFPIIGDVPVLGLSLEQVSEVIRTKLTAGRYLTDAHVITKFANLRVYLLGAFEALNQGGGTGSVTDRGSFHLDNAQTNILELIATVGGLSEQADFSKINVIRRVGNEYVYYRLDMLSKNIFESPAFYLQQNDIIYAEYRYRKRDTEQKVLTTLGYVTTALSTALSAAALIALSPRLSLSLL
;
A
#
# COMPACT_ATOMS: atom_id res chain seq x y z
N MET A 1 -27.63 49.51 -39.16
CA MET A 1 -28.22 48.16 -39.25
C MET A 1 -27.17 47.07 -39.58
N ILE A 2 -26.10 47.34 -40.26
CA ILE A 2 -25.04 46.36 -40.61
C ILE A 2 -24.15 45.93 -39.41
N MET A 3 -23.91 46.85 -38.46
CA MET A 3 -23.05 46.59 -37.29
C MET A 3 -23.66 45.62 -36.29
N ILE A 4 -25.01 45.60 -36.14
CA ILE A 4 -25.72 44.72 -35.21
C ILE A 4 -25.72 43.27 -35.71
N LYS A 5 -25.79 43.04 -37.03
CA LYS A 5 -25.71 41.69 -37.62
C LYS A 5 -24.32 41.04 -37.45
N ARG A 6 -23.24 41.81 -37.49
CA ARG A 6 -21.87 41.27 -37.28
C ARG A 6 -21.62 40.89 -35.80
N LEU A 7 -22.25 41.60 -34.85
CA LEU A 7 -22.16 41.27 -33.43
C LEU A 7 -22.90 39.97 -33.12
N SER A 8 -24.07 39.72 -33.74
CA SER A 8 -24.83 38.47 -33.53
C SER A 8 -24.10 37.24 -34.05
N HIS A 9 -23.39 37.33 -35.17
CA HIS A 9 -22.60 36.21 -35.70
C HIS A 9 -21.35 35.91 -34.88
N ALA A 10 -20.73 36.92 -34.27
CA ALA A 10 -19.62 36.71 -33.32
C ALA A 10 -20.06 35.99 -32.03
N TRP A 11 -21.26 36.31 -31.51
CA TRP A 11 -21.84 35.64 -30.35
C TRP A 11 -22.25 34.19 -30.62
N THR A 12 -22.82 33.90 -31.80
CA THR A 12 -23.16 32.51 -32.19
C THR A 12 -21.93 31.65 -32.42
N LEU A 13 -20.87 32.21 -32.99
CA LEU A 13 -19.57 31.50 -33.11
C LEU A 13 -18.91 31.24 -31.73
N ALA A 14 -18.94 32.22 -30.83
CA ALA A 14 -18.43 32.03 -29.45
C ALA A 14 -19.20 30.98 -28.64
N LEU A 15 -20.54 30.94 -28.79
CA LEU A 15 -21.38 29.92 -28.15
C LEU A 15 -21.13 28.52 -28.76
N GLY A 16 -20.90 28.43 -30.06
CA GLY A 16 -20.55 27.20 -30.76
C GLY A 16 -19.24 26.60 -30.29
N VAL A 17 -18.20 27.43 -30.15
CA VAL A 17 -16.88 27.01 -29.64
C VAL A 17 -16.97 26.59 -28.18
N LEU A 18 -17.75 27.30 -27.34
CA LEU A 18 -17.95 26.95 -25.95
C LEU A 18 -18.70 25.59 -25.81
N SER A 19 -19.66 25.31 -26.67
CA SER A 19 -20.40 24.03 -26.71
C SER A 19 -19.50 22.86 -27.13
N LEU A 20 -18.54 23.07 -28.06
CA LEU A 20 -17.60 22.05 -28.50
C LEU A 20 -16.60 21.65 -27.38
N CYS A 21 -16.20 22.58 -26.51
CA CYS A 21 -15.32 22.32 -25.38
C CYS A 21 -15.99 21.50 -24.26
N ALA A 22 -17.31 21.49 -24.17
CA ALA A 22 -18.06 20.78 -23.14
C ALA A 22 -18.19 19.25 -23.40
N LEU A 23 -17.85 18.78 -24.60
CA LEU A 23 -18.06 17.38 -25.00
C LEU A 23 -16.84 16.47 -24.75
N SER A 24 -15.72 16.99 -24.22
CA SER A 24 -14.47 16.20 -24.06
C SER A 24 -14.20 15.67 -22.64
N SER A 25 -15.19 15.65 -21.73
CA SER A 25 -14.96 15.43 -20.29
C SER A 25 -15.34 14.05 -19.75
N CYS A 26 -15.22 12.93 -20.48
CA CYS A 26 -15.74 11.66 -19.96
C CYS A 26 -14.85 10.41 -20.13
N ASP A 27 -13.53 10.46 -19.88
CA ASP A 27 -12.73 9.21 -19.97
C ASP A 27 -11.88 8.88 -18.72
N SER A 28 -12.01 9.65 -17.65
CA SER A 28 -11.18 9.46 -16.46
C SER A 28 -11.64 8.28 -15.59
N ALA A 29 -12.93 8.07 -15.42
CA ALA A 29 -13.48 7.04 -14.53
C ALA A 29 -13.14 5.61 -14.96
N LYS A 30 -13.08 5.34 -16.26
CA LYS A 30 -12.74 4.01 -16.80
C LYS A 30 -11.29 3.57 -16.51
N LYS A 31 -10.43 4.49 -16.11
CA LYS A 31 -9.00 4.22 -15.87
C LYS A 31 -8.63 4.08 -14.40
N THR A 32 -9.58 4.32 -13.51
CA THR A 32 -9.34 4.37 -12.06
C THR A 32 -10.32 3.52 -11.23
N ASN A 33 -11.40 3.02 -11.83
CA ASN A 33 -12.32 2.15 -11.13
C ASN A 33 -11.77 0.72 -11.10
N TYR A 34 -11.77 0.12 -9.91
CA TYR A 34 -11.36 -1.27 -9.72
C TYR A 34 -12.39 -2.23 -10.32
N LEU A 35 -11.94 -3.40 -10.81
CA LEU A 35 -12.75 -4.59 -11.12
C LEU A 35 -13.94 -4.29 -12.05
N GLN A 36 -13.70 -3.59 -13.16
CA GLN A 36 -14.76 -3.09 -14.06
C GLN A 36 -15.50 -4.19 -14.83
N ASP A 37 -14.93 -5.38 -14.94
CA ASP A 37 -15.46 -6.54 -15.65
C ASP A 37 -16.14 -7.57 -14.74
N ILE A 38 -16.37 -7.23 -13.47
CA ILE A 38 -17.10 -8.07 -12.51
C ILE A 38 -18.60 -8.08 -12.84
N GLU A 39 -19.17 -9.29 -12.86
CA GLU A 39 -20.62 -9.51 -12.94
C GLU A 39 -21.22 -9.58 -11.53
N ILE A 40 -22.29 -8.81 -11.26
CA ILE A 40 -22.95 -8.79 -9.95
C ILE A 40 -23.53 -10.17 -9.64
N ALA A 41 -23.36 -10.63 -8.41
CA ALA A 41 -23.84 -11.91 -7.89
C ALA A 41 -23.18 -13.17 -8.52
N LYS A 42 -22.09 -13.03 -9.26
CA LYS A 42 -21.30 -14.16 -9.75
C LYS A 42 -20.13 -14.45 -8.81
N ALA A 43 -19.91 -15.71 -8.49
CA ALA A 43 -18.76 -16.12 -7.68
C ALA A 43 -17.50 -16.23 -8.56
N TYR A 44 -16.40 -15.71 -8.07
CA TYR A 44 -15.07 -15.81 -8.67
C TYR A 44 -14.16 -16.56 -7.71
N GLY A 45 -13.66 -17.72 -8.14
CA GLY A 45 -12.73 -18.52 -7.34
C GLY A 45 -11.31 -17.94 -7.41
N VAL A 46 -10.61 -17.94 -6.29
CA VAL A 46 -9.17 -17.64 -6.27
C VAL A 46 -8.42 -18.93 -6.60
N LYS A 47 -7.63 -18.92 -7.68
CA LYS A 47 -6.93 -20.12 -8.17
C LYS A 47 -5.74 -20.53 -7.31
N HIS A 48 -5.11 -19.59 -6.66
CA HIS A 48 -3.86 -19.77 -5.92
C HIS A 48 -4.04 -19.36 -4.46
N ASP A 49 -4.80 -20.15 -3.71
CA ASP A 49 -4.84 -20.02 -2.24
C ASP A 49 -3.70 -20.86 -1.64
N THR A 50 -2.47 -20.53 -2.02
CA THR A 50 -1.30 -21.09 -1.37
C THR A 50 -1.00 -20.25 -0.14
N GLY A 51 -1.35 -20.77 1.03
CA GLY A 51 -0.99 -20.16 2.30
C GLY A 51 0.50 -19.80 2.37
N ILE A 52 0.83 -18.77 3.12
CA ILE A 52 2.23 -18.36 3.32
C ILE A 52 3.00 -19.52 3.95
N VAL A 53 4.11 -19.88 3.33
CA VAL A 53 5.07 -20.85 3.88
C VAL A 53 6.28 -20.14 4.45
N VAL A 54 6.84 -20.73 5.49
CA VAL A 54 8.01 -20.22 6.19
C VAL A 54 9.25 -20.24 5.28
N GLN A 55 9.95 -19.11 5.23
CA GLN A 55 11.18 -18.92 4.45
C GLN A 55 12.37 -18.66 5.37
N LYS A 56 13.59 -18.80 4.83
CA LYS A 56 14.84 -18.44 5.53
C LYS A 56 14.84 -16.95 5.86
N GLY A 57 15.21 -16.62 7.09
CA GLY A 57 15.25 -15.24 7.58
C GLY A 57 13.91 -14.74 8.15
N ASP A 58 12.85 -15.53 8.06
CA ASP A 58 11.58 -15.19 8.72
C ASP A 58 11.74 -15.22 10.25
N LYS A 59 10.96 -14.39 10.91
CA LYS A 59 10.82 -14.42 12.36
C LYS A 59 9.45 -14.96 12.72
N LEU A 60 9.44 -16.02 13.47
CA LEU A 60 8.22 -16.67 13.97
C LEU A 60 8.01 -16.33 15.43
N ARG A 61 6.79 -15.96 15.77
CA ARG A 61 6.33 -15.82 17.14
C ARG A 61 5.59 -17.09 17.54
N ILE A 62 6.05 -17.78 18.56
CA ILE A 62 5.52 -19.06 18.99
C ILE A 62 5.10 -18.93 20.44
N LEU A 63 3.83 -19.24 20.70
CA LEU A 63 3.26 -19.27 22.04
C LEU A 63 2.87 -20.71 22.37
N VAL A 64 3.39 -21.21 23.47
CA VAL A 64 3.05 -22.54 24.01
C VAL A 64 2.18 -22.36 25.25
N THR A 65 1.03 -23.00 25.29
CA THR A 65 0.13 -23.01 26.43
C THR A 65 -0.24 -24.44 26.82
N SER A 66 -0.54 -24.65 28.09
CA SER A 66 -1.05 -25.92 28.64
C SER A 66 -2.14 -25.59 29.68
N ILE A 67 -3.23 -26.31 29.64
CA ILE A 67 -4.34 -26.11 30.57
C ILE A 67 -4.02 -26.82 31.90
N ARG A 68 -3.36 -27.97 31.86
CA ARG A 68 -3.08 -28.77 33.05
C ARG A 68 -1.89 -28.26 33.84
N ASN A 69 -0.84 -27.81 33.11
CA ASN A 69 0.42 -27.42 33.74
C ASN A 69 0.93 -26.10 33.14
N PRO A 70 0.27 -24.96 33.40
CA PRO A 70 0.67 -23.68 32.80
C PRO A 70 2.08 -23.24 33.24
N GLU A 71 2.54 -23.61 34.43
CA GLU A 71 3.88 -23.31 34.91
C GLU A 71 5.00 -23.98 34.11
N LEU A 72 4.75 -25.14 33.53
CA LEU A 72 5.72 -25.82 32.65
C LEU A 72 5.88 -25.18 31.27
N THR A 73 5.00 -24.24 30.92
CA THR A 73 5.09 -23.53 29.63
C THR A 73 6.05 -22.33 29.69
N VAL A 74 6.38 -21.84 30.88
CA VAL A 74 7.24 -20.67 31.10
C VAL A 74 8.59 -20.77 30.38
N PRO A 75 9.34 -21.88 30.43
CA PRO A 75 10.63 -21.99 29.75
C PRO A 75 10.53 -21.85 28.22
N PHE A 76 9.39 -22.19 27.62
CA PHE A 76 9.17 -22.10 26.16
C PHE A 76 8.82 -20.68 25.71
N ASN A 77 8.30 -19.85 26.64
CA ASN A 77 7.81 -18.50 26.33
C ASN A 77 8.76 -17.37 26.79
N THR A 78 9.84 -17.69 27.55
CA THR A 78 10.63 -16.72 28.34
C THR A 78 11.82 -16.09 27.62
N ARG A 79 12.05 -16.32 26.33
CA ARG A 79 13.27 -15.82 25.65
C ARG A 79 13.43 -14.29 25.65
N GLN A 80 12.44 -13.51 26.04
CA GLN A 80 12.50 -12.04 26.10
C GLN A 80 12.76 -11.44 27.47
N VAL A 81 12.65 -12.21 28.56
CA VAL A 81 12.87 -11.65 29.92
C VAL A 81 14.35 -11.43 30.22
N ALA A 82 15.25 -12.15 29.55
CA ALA A 82 16.69 -12.03 29.80
C ALA A 82 17.32 -10.73 29.24
N GLN A 83 16.65 -10.00 28.33
CA GLN A 83 17.15 -8.73 27.80
C GLN A 83 16.58 -7.49 28.53
N ALA A 84 15.55 -7.66 29.36
CA ALA A 84 14.93 -6.56 30.10
C ALA A 84 15.55 -6.29 31.45
N ILE A 85 16.47 -7.14 31.92
CA ILE A 85 17.23 -6.93 33.18
C ILE A 85 18.62 -6.39 32.78
N ALA A 86 18.67 -5.20 32.20
CA ALA A 86 19.85 -4.37 32.32
C ALA A 86 19.90 -3.88 33.78
N PRO A 87 21.02 -4.06 34.52
CA PRO A 87 21.10 -3.50 35.84
C PRO A 87 20.92 -1.99 35.76
N ALA A 88 19.90 -1.49 36.43
CA ALA A 88 19.72 -0.06 36.59
C ALA A 88 20.94 0.46 37.33
N THR A 89 21.83 1.15 36.63
CA THR A 89 22.95 1.87 37.24
C THR A 89 22.34 3.03 38.02
N VAL A 90 22.22 2.85 39.34
CA VAL A 90 21.79 3.89 40.23
C VAL A 90 22.93 4.92 40.34
N VAL A 91 22.85 5.97 39.58
CA VAL A 91 23.64 7.17 39.75
C VAL A 91 22.71 8.28 40.24
N GLY A 92 22.83 8.60 41.54
CA GLY A 92 22.30 9.84 42.09
C GLY A 92 20.78 9.96 42.19
N GLY A 93 20.14 9.20 43.11
CA GLY A 93 18.99 9.67 43.90
C GLY A 93 17.72 10.17 43.22
N VAL A 94 17.52 10.01 41.93
CA VAL A 94 16.25 10.36 41.25
C VAL A 94 15.75 9.11 40.52
N SER A 95 14.70 8.50 41.09
CA SER A 95 13.97 7.41 40.45
C SER A 95 13.16 7.95 39.28
N LEU A 96 13.73 7.96 38.10
CA LEU A 96 12.97 8.15 36.84
C LEU A 96 12.34 6.84 36.43
N ASN A 97 11.35 6.39 37.19
CA ASN A 97 10.45 5.32 36.81
C ASN A 97 9.38 5.89 35.82
N THR A 98 9.78 6.19 34.62
CA THR A 98 8.84 6.34 33.49
C THR A 98 9.29 5.46 32.34
N ALA A 99 9.58 4.20 32.64
CA ALA A 99 9.35 3.16 31.65
C ALA A 99 7.85 2.92 31.66
N SER A 100 7.11 3.54 30.75
CA SER A 100 5.83 3.00 30.34
C SER A 100 6.14 1.61 29.78
N VAL A 101 5.98 0.61 30.65
CA VAL A 101 6.00 -0.79 30.24
C VAL A 101 4.75 -0.95 29.36
N ALA A 102 4.91 -0.68 28.07
CA ALA A 102 4.00 -1.27 27.11
C ALA A 102 3.94 -2.75 27.45
N PRO A 103 2.76 -3.40 27.48
CA PRO A 103 2.65 -4.82 27.83
C PRO A 103 3.66 -5.54 26.95
N ALA A 104 4.74 -6.03 27.57
CA ALA A 104 5.78 -6.76 26.87
C ALA A 104 5.08 -7.96 26.26
N ASP A 105 5.04 -7.96 24.93
CA ASP A 105 4.48 -9.03 24.15
C ASP A 105 5.29 -10.29 24.50
N THR A 106 4.75 -11.09 25.38
CA THR A 106 5.43 -12.19 26.11
C THR A 106 5.80 -13.36 25.18
N SER A 107 5.55 -13.20 23.88
CA SER A 107 5.79 -14.23 22.91
C SER A 107 7.23 -14.19 22.38
N SER A 108 7.95 -15.27 22.56
CA SER A 108 9.30 -15.46 22.02
C SER A 108 9.30 -15.43 20.51
N SER A 109 10.20 -14.64 19.93
CA SER A 109 10.41 -14.59 18.47
C SER A 109 11.64 -15.43 18.11
N TYR A 110 11.49 -16.31 17.11
CA TYR A 110 12.49 -17.25 16.62
C TYR A 110 12.86 -16.93 15.18
N LEU A 111 14.15 -16.73 14.91
CA LEU A 111 14.66 -16.52 13.55
C LEU A 111 14.85 -17.88 12.86
N VAL A 112 14.36 -18.01 11.63
CA VAL A 112 14.63 -19.15 10.76
C VAL A 112 16.04 -18.99 10.18
N ASP A 113 16.89 -19.94 10.46
CA ASP A 113 18.30 -19.92 10.08
C ASP A 113 18.53 -20.25 8.57
N ALA A 114 19.79 -20.23 8.16
CA ALA A 114 20.17 -20.55 6.77
C ALA A 114 19.91 -22.01 6.38
N GLN A 115 19.80 -22.91 7.37
CA GLN A 115 19.47 -24.32 7.20
C GLN A 115 17.97 -24.56 7.15
N GLY A 116 17.14 -23.57 7.54
CA GLY A 116 15.68 -23.65 7.57
C GLY A 116 15.14 -24.16 8.90
N ASN A 117 15.92 -24.06 9.97
CA ASN A 117 15.54 -24.46 11.32
C ASN A 117 15.29 -23.25 12.21
N ILE A 118 14.53 -23.45 13.28
CA ILE A 118 14.48 -22.54 14.43
C ILE A 118 15.11 -23.22 15.65
N GLN A 119 15.86 -22.45 16.45
CA GLN A 119 16.34 -22.92 17.76
C GLN A 119 15.27 -22.75 18.81
N PHE A 120 14.59 -23.84 19.16
CA PHE A 120 13.52 -23.83 20.15
C PHE A 120 14.01 -24.33 21.51
N PRO A 121 13.63 -23.67 22.64
CA PRO A 121 14.09 -24.06 23.96
C PRO A 121 13.80 -25.53 24.24
N ILE A 122 14.72 -26.21 24.91
CA ILE A 122 14.64 -27.58 25.39
C ILE A 122 14.64 -28.63 24.28
N ILE A 123 13.90 -28.42 23.18
CA ILE A 123 13.78 -29.42 22.09
C ILE A 123 14.82 -29.21 20.96
N GLY A 124 15.62 -28.12 21.05
CA GLY A 124 16.70 -27.86 20.09
C GLY A 124 16.23 -27.40 18.72
N ASP A 125 16.90 -27.84 17.68
CA ASP A 125 16.63 -27.45 16.31
C ASP A 125 15.34 -28.08 15.77
N VAL A 126 14.45 -27.23 15.23
CA VAL A 126 13.17 -27.64 14.64
C VAL A 126 13.15 -27.21 13.18
N PRO A 127 13.07 -28.15 12.22
CA PRO A 127 12.95 -27.81 10.80
C PRO A 127 11.57 -27.22 10.52
N VAL A 128 11.56 -26.01 9.94
CA VAL A 128 10.34 -25.25 9.66
C VAL A 128 10.25 -24.72 8.21
N LEU A 129 11.34 -24.81 7.45
CA LEU A 129 11.38 -24.30 6.09
C LEU A 129 10.33 -24.96 5.20
N GLY A 130 9.54 -24.15 4.48
CA GLY A 130 8.51 -24.61 3.57
C GLY A 130 7.23 -25.10 4.23
N LEU A 131 7.15 -25.08 5.57
CA LEU A 131 5.94 -25.45 6.31
C LEU A 131 4.98 -24.25 6.43
N SER A 132 3.67 -24.52 6.52
CA SER A 132 2.69 -23.52 6.95
C SER A 132 2.79 -23.27 8.47
N LEU A 133 2.20 -22.18 8.95
CA LEU A 133 2.20 -21.85 10.40
C LEU A 133 1.53 -22.96 11.23
N GLU A 134 0.48 -23.56 10.68
CA GLU A 134 -0.23 -24.67 11.31
C GLU A 134 0.65 -25.92 11.39
N GLN A 135 1.38 -26.23 10.31
CA GLN A 135 2.33 -27.34 10.28
C GLN A 135 3.49 -27.13 11.26
N VAL A 136 4.00 -25.90 11.37
CA VAL A 136 5.04 -25.55 12.36
C VAL A 136 4.51 -25.78 13.79
N SER A 137 3.29 -25.32 14.06
CA SER A 137 2.65 -25.52 15.38
C SER A 137 2.50 -26.99 15.72
N GLU A 138 2.13 -27.81 14.73
CA GLU A 138 1.95 -29.26 14.88
C GLU A 138 3.29 -30.00 15.09
N VAL A 139 4.34 -29.62 14.36
CA VAL A 139 5.70 -30.18 14.56
C VAL A 139 6.20 -29.92 15.97
N ILE A 140 6.05 -28.67 16.45
CA ILE A 140 6.46 -28.30 17.82
C ILE A 140 5.64 -29.05 18.85
N ARG A 141 4.31 -29.09 18.68
CA ARG A 141 3.40 -29.82 19.58
C ARG A 141 3.79 -31.28 19.68
N THR A 142 4.05 -31.93 18.56
CA THR A 142 4.46 -33.34 18.50
C THR A 142 5.79 -33.57 19.21
N LYS A 143 6.79 -32.71 19.03
CA LYS A 143 8.08 -32.81 19.71
C LYS A 143 7.94 -32.60 21.22
N LEU A 144 7.11 -31.66 21.67
CA LEU A 144 6.86 -31.41 23.09
C LEU A 144 6.15 -32.60 23.76
N THR A 145 5.20 -33.22 23.08
CA THR A 145 4.46 -34.39 23.58
C THR A 145 5.31 -35.67 23.58
N ALA A 146 6.02 -35.93 22.48
CA ALA A 146 6.91 -37.09 22.35
C ALA A 146 8.07 -37.06 23.36
N GLY A 147 8.61 -35.86 23.63
CA GLY A 147 9.63 -35.66 24.66
C GLY A 147 9.09 -35.69 26.10
N ARG A 148 7.78 -35.88 26.28
CA ARG A 148 7.10 -35.87 27.58
C ARG A 148 7.28 -34.57 28.38
N TYR A 149 7.56 -33.46 27.70
CA TYR A 149 7.68 -32.13 28.35
C TYR A 149 6.31 -31.56 28.72
N LEU A 150 5.33 -31.74 27.81
CA LEU A 150 3.94 -31.33 28.01
C LEU A 150 3.01 -32.41 27.43
N THR A 151 1.98 -32.79 28.17
CA THR A 151 0.98 -33.80 27.71
C THR A 151 -0.17 -33.18 26.92
N ASP A 152 -0.46 -31.89 27.17
CA ASP A 152 -1.57 -31.14 26.59
C ASP A 152 -1.07 -29.81 25.99
N ALA A 153 0.06 -29.86 25.26
CA ALA A 153 0.63 -28.69 24.62
C ALA A 153 -0.32 -28.12 23.54
N HIS A 154 -0.67 -26.85 23.67
CA HIS A 154 -1.30 -26.07 22.64
C HIS A 154 -0.29 -25.03 22.13
N VAL A 155 -0.01 -25.07 20.83
CA VAL A 155 1.02 -24.24 20.18
C VAL A 155 0.36 -23.35 19.16
N ILE A 156 0.62 -22.04 19.24
CA ILE A 156 0.16 -21.03 18.29
C ILE A 156 1.41 -20.40 17.66
N THR A 157 1.51 -20.47 16.34
CA THR A 157 2.60 -19.86 15.58
C THR A 157 2.05 -18.72 14.73
N LYS A 158 2.75 -17.58 14.72
CA LYS A 158 2.46 -16.42 13.87
C LYS A 158 3.77 -15.87 13.32
N PHE A 159 3.71 -15.16 12.20
CA PHE A 159 4.85 -14.35 11.79
C PHE A 159 5.03 -13.16 12.75
N ALA A 160 6.28 -12.90 13.16
CA ALA A 160 6.60 -11.78 14.04
C ALA A 160 6.89 -10.49 13.26
N ASN A 161 7.25 -10.60 12.00
CA ASN A 161 7.69 -9.49 11.15
C ASN A 161 7.12 -9.59 9.73
N LEU A 162 5.85 -9.98 9.61
CA LEU A 162 5.19 -10.06 8.29
C LEU A 162 5.09 -8.65 7.70
N ARG A 163 5.87 -8.39 6.65
CA ARG A 163 5.90 -7.08 6.00
C ARG A 163 6.04 -7.19 4.50
N VAL A 164 5.55 -6.18 3.81
CA VAL A 164 5.72 -5.95 2.37
C VAL A 164 6.32 -4.57 2.14
N TYR A 165 6.86 -4.35 0.95
CA TYR A 165 7.45 -3.07 0.57
C TYR A 165 6.63 -2.45 -0.55
N LEU A 166 6.28 -1.17 -0.39
CA LEU A 166 5.54 -0.40 -1.36
C LEU A 166 6.48 0.53 -2.12
N LEU A 167 6.34 0.58 -3.43
CA LEU A 167 7.14 1.42 -4.31
C LEU A 167 6.24 2.07 -5.37
N GLY A 168 6.48 3.33 -5.69
CA GLY A 168 5.82 4.03 -6.79
C GLY A 168 4.54 4.77 -6.38
N ALA A 169 3.48 4.64 -7.16
CA ALA A 169 2.32 5.52 -7.12
C ALA A 169 1.24 5.08 -6.10
N PHE A 170 1.60 4.99 -4.83
CA PHE A 170 0.66 4.80 -3.72
C PHE A 170 0.36 6.13 -3.03
N GLU A 171 -0.88 6.31 -2.56
CA GLU A 171 -1.29 7.54 -1.89
C GLU A 171 -0.55 7.74 -0.57
N ALA A 172 -0.36 6.69 0.22
CA ALA A 172 0.39 6.72 1.48
C ALA A 172 1.84 7.23 1.35
N LEU A 173 2.46 7.02 0.19
CA LEU A 173 3.84 7.50 -0.07
C LEU A 173 3.88 8.98 -0.46
N ASN A 174 2.77 9.54 -0.96
CA ASN A 174 2.67 10.93 -1.40
C ASN A 174 2.27 11.87 -0.25
N GLN A 175 1.49 11.38 0.71
CA GLN A 175 1.10 12.13 1.89
C GLN A 175 2.16 11.95 2.99
N GLY A 176 3.12 12.82 3.06
CA GLY A 176 4.17 12.81 4.07
C GLY A 176 3.65 13.06 5.49
N GLY A 177 2.80 12.17 6.04
CA GLY A 177 2.25 12.33 7.38
C GLY A 177 0.94 11.63 7.68
N GLY A 178 0.55 10.59 6.94
CA GLY A 178 -0.66 9.81 7.25
C GLY A 178 -0.52 9.05 8.58
N THR A 179 -1.57 9.11 9.41
CA THR A 179 -1.73 8.48 10.75
C THR A 179 -1.80 6.94 10.72
N GLY A 180 -1.39 6.29 9.67
CA GLY A 180 -1.20 4.85 9.63
C GLY A 180 0.26 4.51 9.91
N SER A 181 0.51 3.45 10.64
CA SER A 181 1.82 2.97 11.08
C SER A 181 2.82 2.71 9.93
N VAL A 182 3.14 3.73 9.15
CA VAL A 182 4.25 3.73 8.18
C VAL A 182 5.50 4.12 8.97
N THR A 183 6.01 3.20 9.74
CA THR A 183 7.19 3.40 10.59
C THR A 183 8.47 3.49 9.77
N ASP A 184 8.46 3.01 8.52
CA ASP A 184 9.56 3.13 7.57
C ASP A 184 9.00 3.45 6.19
N ARG A 185 9.50 4.50 5.56
CA ARG A 185 9.09 4.93 4.21
C ARG A 185 9.10 3.75 3.24
N GLY A 186 7.90 3.27 2.85
CA GLY A 186 7.72 2.17 1.91
C GLY A 186 7.65 0.77 2.52
N SER A 187 7.86 0.56 3.82
CA SER A 187 7.65 -0.72 4.49
C SER A 187 6.29 -0.74 5.17
N PHE A 188 5.48 -1.73 4.89
CA PHE A 188 4.15 -1.91 5.45
C PHE A 188 4.03 -3.24 6.21
N HIS A 189 3.53 -3.19 7.43
CA HIS A 189 3.32 -4.39 8.25
C HIS A 189 1.96 -5.01 7.92
N LEU A 190 1.92 -6.32 7.73
CA LEU A 190 0.69 -7.08 7.51
C LEU A 190 0.27 -7.74 8.82
N ASP A 191 -0.97 -7.49 9.22
CA ASP A 191 -1.53 -8.07 10.45
C ASP A 191 -1.93 -9.53 10.27
N ASN A 192 -2.22 -9.94 9.03
CA ASN A 192 -2.69 -11.27 8.70
C ASN A 192 -1.84 -11.91 7.59
N ALA A 193 -1.57 -13.21 7.76
CA ALA A 193 -0.86 -14.02 6.78
C ALA A 193 -1.63 -14.23 5.46
N GLN A 194 -2.94 -14.01 5.44
CA GLN A 194 -3.79 -14.14 4.25
C GLN A 194 -4.22 -12.79 3.65
N THR A 195 -3.45 -11.73 3.89
CA THR A 195 -3.75 -10.41 3.31
C THR A 195 -3.61 -10.47 1.79
N ASN A 196 -4.66 -10.06 1.09
CA ASN A 196 -4.62 -9.94 -0.37
C ASN A 196 -4.22 -8.52 -0.81
N ILE A 197 -3.90 -8.38 -2.10
CA ILE A 197 -3.44 -7.10 -2.67
C ILE A 197 -4.48 -5.99 -2.58
N LEU A 198 -5.78 -6.29 -2.67
CA LEU A 198 -6.85 -5.30 -2.57
C LEU A 198 -6.99 -4.78 -1.13
N GLU A 199 -6.89 -5.67 -0.14
CA GLU A 199 -6.87 -5.30 1.28
C GLU A 199 -5.68 -4.40 1.60
N LEU A 200 -4.49 -4.75 1.10
CA LEU A 200 -3.31 -3.91 1.27
C LEU A 200 -3.53 -2.53 0.67
N ILE A 201 -3.97 -2.44 -0.60
CA ILE A 201 -4.23 -1.16 -1.27
C ILE A 201 -5.25 -0.33 -0.48
N ALA A 202 -6.33 -0.95 0.00
CA ALA A 202 -7.33 -0.26 0.81
C ALA A 202 -6.73 0.27 2.13
N THR A 203 -5.90 -0.52 2.80
CA THR A 203 -5.30 -0.16 4.09
C THR A 203 -4.28 0.98 3.97
N VAL A 204 -3.55 1.06 2.85
CA VAL A 204 -2.58 2.13 2.59
C VAL A 204 -3.20 3.40 1.99
N GLY A 205 -4.53 3.48 1.92
CA GLY A 205 -5.25 4.66 1.43
C GLY A 205 -5.45 4.71 -0.08
N GLY A 206 -5.17 3.61 -0.79
CA GLY A 206 -5.39 3.49 -2.23
C GLY A 206 -4.16 3.76 -3.10
N LEU A 207 -4.40 3.65 -4.39
CA LEU A 207 -3.45 4.05 -5.42
C LEU A 207 -3.62 5.54 -5.72
N SER A 208 -2.51 6.23 -5.97
CA SER A 208 -2.52 7.63 -6.38
C SER A 208 -3.27 7.80 -7.72
N GLU A 209 -3.88 8.98 -7.92
CA GLU A 209 -4.51 9.33 -9.21
C GLU A 209 -3.56 9.21 -10.42
N GLN A 210 -2.26 9.30 -10.15
CA GLN A 210 -1.21 9.18 -11.16
C GLN A 210 -0.80 7.73 -11.42
N ALA A 211 -1.33 6.75 -10.68
CA ALA A 211 -1.03 5.34 -10.87
C ALA A 211 -1.64 4.78 -12.15
N ASP A 212 -0.94 3.83 -12.75
CA ASP A 212 -1.51 2.97 -13.79
C ASP A 212 -2.13 1.73 -13.14
N PHE A 213 -3.44 1.74 -12.96
CA PHE A 213 -4.20 0.70 -12.28
C PHE A 213 -4.13 -0.66 -12.98
N SER A 214 -3.74 -0.70 -14.28
CA SER A 214 -3.52 -1.94 -15.02
C SER A 214 -2.11 -2.51 -14.85
N LYS A 215 -1.22 -1.79 -14.13
CA LYS A 215 0.19 -2.14 -14.02
C LYS A 215 0.68 -2.07 -12.58
N ILE A 216 0.09 -2.89 -11.74
CA ILE A 216 0.61 -3.15 -10.40
C ILE A 216 1.47 -4.40 -10.46
N ASN A 217 2.69 -4.28 -10.03
CA ASN A 217 3.67 -5.35 -10.14
C ASN A 217 4.04 -5.86 -8.75
N VAL A 218 3.97 -7.17 -8.55
CA VAL A 218 4.45 -7.83 -7.33
C VAL A 218 5.74 -8.56 -7.67
N ILE A 219 6.82 -8.18 -7.02
CA ILE A 219 8.13 -8.78 -7.17
C ILE A 219 8.36 -9.66 -5.95
N ARG A 220 8.38 -10.96 -6.17
CA ARG A 220 8.48 -12.00 -5.13
C ARG A 220 9.78 -12.76 -5.26
N ARG A 221 10.46 -12.95 -4.15
CA ARG A 221 11.62 -13.82 -4.09
C ARG A 221 11.17 -15.29 -3.96
N VAL A 222 11.58 -16.12 -4.90
CA VAL A 222 11.34 -17.56 -4.89
C VAL A 222 12.72 -18.26 -4.90
N GLY A 223 13.13 -18.79 -3.76
CA GLY A 223 14.45 -19.37 -3.60
C GLY A 223 15.55 -18.31 -3.78
N ASN A 224 16.33 -18.41 -4.86
CA ASN A 224 17.41 -17.46 -5.18
C ASN A 224 17.08 -16.52 -6.35
N GLU A 225 15.85 -16.54 -6.84
CA GLU A 225 15.39 -15.77 -7.99
C GLU A 225 14.29 -14.80 -7.60
N TYR A 226 14.07 -13.75 -8.41
CA TYR A 226 12.95 -12.85 -8.29
C TYR A 226 11.97 -13.11 -9.42
N VAL A 227 10.72 -13.39 -9.06
CA VAL A 227 9.60 -13.58 -9.98
C VAL A 227 8.76 -12.31 -10.00
N TYR A 228 8.41 -11.88 -11.19
CA TYR A 228 7.66 -10.65 -11.44
C TYR A 228 6.25 -10.98 -11.90
N TYR A 229 5.26 -10.59 -11.11
CA TYR A 229 3.85 -10.78 -11.39
C TYR A 229 3.21 -9.44 -11.70
N ARG A 230 2.56 -9.32 -12.86
CA ARG A 230 1.77 -8.14 -13.21
C ARG A 230 0.31 -8.37 -12.87
N LEU A 231 -0.27 -7.44 -12.13
CA LEU A 231 -1.67 -7.43 -11.71
C LEU A 231 -2.40 -6.26 -12.38
N ASP A 232 -3.57 -6.55 -12.95
CA ASP A 232 -4.47 -5.55 -13.48
C ASP A 232 -5.63 -5.34 -12.49
N MET A 233 -5.62 -4.18 -11.80
CA MET A 233 -6.65 -3.83 -10.81
C MET A 233 -8.01 -3.52 -11.45
N LEU A 234 -8.06 -3.30 -12.76
CA LEU A 234 -9.28 -3.00 -13.49
C LEU A 234 -10.06 -4.27 -13.84
N SER A 235 -9.39 -5.44 -13.82
CA SER A 235 -9.93 -6.71 -14.29
C SER A 235 -10.09 -7.74 -13.17
N LYS A 236 -11.15 -8.55 -13.27
CA LYS A 236 -11.38 -9.74 -12.45
C LYS A 236 -10.27 -10.79 -12.52
N ASN A 237 -9.44 -10.76 -13.56
CA ASN A 237 -8.33 -11.70 -13.72
C ASN A 237 -7.31 -11.62 -12.58
N ILE A 238 -7.37 -10.58 -11.76
CA ILE A 238 -6.55 -10.46 -10.55
C ILE A 238 -6.72 -11.66 -9.62
N PHE A 239 -7.93 -12.26 -9.52
CA PHE A 239 -8.20 -13.41 -8.68
C PHE A 239 -7.52 -14.70 -9.16
N GLU A 240 -7.07 -14.73 -10.41
CA GLU A 240 -6.34 -15.86 -10.98
C GLU A 240 -4.82 -15.77 -10.79
N SER A 241 -4.33 -14.63 -10.29
CA SER A 241 -2.90 -14.40 -10.13
C SER A 241 -2.33 -15.14 -8.92
N PRO A 242 -1.14 -15.77 -9.05
CA PRO A 242 -0.41 -16.33 -7.91
C PRO A 242 0.03 -15.28 -6.87
N ALA A 243 0.03 -14.00 -7.25
CA ALA A 243 0.38 -12.88 -6.38
C ALA A 243 -0.84 -12.14 -5.83
N PHE A 244 -2.05 -12.70 -5.94
CA PHE A 244 -3.25 -12.13 -5.34
C PHE A 244 -3.12 -12.09 -3.81
N TYR A 245 -2.69 -13.18 -3.18
CA TYR A 245 -2.27 -13.19 -1.78
C TYR A 245 -0.79 -12.83 -1.66
N LEU A 246 -0.53 -11.90 -0.78
CA LEU A 246 0.81 -11.36 -0.54
C LEU A 246 1.63 -12.31 0.33
N GLN A 247 2.93 -12.30 0.13
CA GLN A 247 3.88 -13.06 0.94
C GLN A 247 4.87 -12.14 1.64
N GLN A 248 5.56 -12.68 2.62
CA GLN A 248 6.63 -12.00 3.34
C GLN A 248 7.69 -11.47 2.36
N ASN A 249 8.05 -10.20 2.53
CA ASN A 249 9.06 -9.50 1.73
C ASN A 249 8.67 -9.26 0.25
N ASP A 250 7.40 -9.40 -0.13
CA ASP A 250 6.96 -8.97 -1.45
C ASP A 250 7.21 -7.47 -1.63
N ILE A 251 7.67 -7.08 -2.82
CA ILE A 251 7.79 -5.68 -3.23
C ILE A 251 6.64 -5.40 -4.19
N ILE A 252 5.75 -4.48 -3.81
CA ILE A 252 4.61 -4.07 -4.62
C ILE A 252 4.94 -2.73 -5.28
N TYR A 253 5.07 -2.76 -6.59
CA TYR A 253 5.39 -1.59 -7.38
C TYR A 253 4.19 -1.13 -8.20
N ALA A 254 3.64 0.04 -7.88
CA ALA A 254 2.62 0.70 -8.66
C ALA A 254 3.28 1.63 -9.70
N GLU A 255 3.14 1.32 -10.98
CA GLU A 255 3.68 2.15 -12.04
C GLU A 255 2.93 3.48 -12.12
N TYR A 256 3.68 4.55 -12.41
CA TYR A 256 3.06 5.83 -12.74
C TYR A 256 2.50 5.78 -14.15
N ARG A 257 1.28 6.29 -14.32
CA ARG A 257 0.72 6.53 -15.66
C ARG A 257 1.56 7.59 -16.35
N TYR A 258 2.17 7.23 -17.46
CA TYR A 258 2.89 8.20 -18.27
C TYR A 258 1.89 9.21 -18.84
N ARG A 259 1.70 10.32 -18.16
CA ARG A 259 1.03 11.50 -18.72
C ARG A 259 2.09 12.29 -19.48
N LYS A 260 1.87 12.45 -20.76
CA LYS A 260 2.65 13.39 -21.58
C LYS A 260 2.27 14.81 -21.10
N ARG A 261 2.80 15.18 -19.92
CA ARG A 261 2.49 16.42 -19.20
C ARG A 261 2.72 17.68 -20.02
N ASP A 262 3.63 17.58 -21.01
CA ASP A 262 4.07 18.71 -21.82
C ASP A 262 3.04 19.20 -22.84
N THR A 263 2.13 18.35 -23.33
CA THR A 263 1.23 18.75 -24.42
C THR A 263 0.00 19.47 -23.90
N GLU A 264 -0.64 18.98 -22.83
CA GLU A 264 -1.85 19.61 -22.28
C GLU A 264 -1.52 20.95 -21.59
N GLN A 265 -0.41 21.01 -20.85
CA GLN A 265 0.02 22.22 -20.18
C GLN A 265 0.51 23.29 -21.17
N LYS A 266 1.17 22.87 -22.26
CA LYS A 266 1.56 23.76 -23.36
C LYS A 266 0.34 24.28 -24.14
N VAL A 267 -0.65 23.44 -24.39
CA VAL A 267 -1.90 23.84 -25.05
C VAL A 267 -2.68 24.84 -24.19
N LEU A 268 -2.85 24.57 -22.89
CA LEU A 268 -3.54 25.49 -21.98
C LEU A 268 -2.80 26.82 -21.81
N THR A 269 -1.48 26.78 -21.69
CA THR A 269 -0.66 28.02 -21.60
C THR A 269 -0.70 28.80 -22.92
N THR A 270 -0.63 28.11 -24.04
CA THR A 270 -0.71 28.76 -25.37
C THR A 270 -2.10 29.38 -25.59
N LEU A 271 -3.16 28.65 -25.21
CA LEU A 271 -4.53 29.17 -25.26
C LEU A 271 -4.69 30.40 -24.33
N GLY A 272 -4.10 30.36 -23.14
CA GLY A 272 -4.07 31.47 -22.20
C GLY A 272 -3.37 32.71 -22.80
N TYR A 273 -2.24 32.54 -23.45
CA TYR A 273 -1.55 33.66 -24.14
C TYR A 273 -2.36 34.21 -25.30
N VAL A 274 -3.00 33.36 -26.10
CA VAL A 274 -3.86 33.78 -27.23
C VAL A 274 -5.08 34.56 -26.72
N THR A 275 -5.73 34.11 -25.64
CA THR A 275 -6.91 34.79 -25.08
C THR A 275 -6.53 36.12 -24.46
N THR A 276 -5.40 36.23 -23.77
CA THR A 276 -4.91 37.50 -23.21
C THR A 276 -4.49 38.47 -24.30
N ALA A 277 -3.80 38.04 -25.32
CA ALA A 277 -3.44 38.86 -26.48
C ALA A 277 -4.69 39.40 -27.23
N LEU A 278 -5.70 38.55 -27.41
CA LEU A 278 -6.96 38.94 -28.06
C LEU A 278 -7.75 39.93 -27.20
N SER A 279 -7.79 39.75 -25.89
CA SER A 279 -8.49 40.70 -24.98
C SER A 279 -7.79 42.05 -24.90
N THR A 280 -6.45 42.08 -24.88
CA THR A 280 -5.68 43.35 -24.92
C THR A 280 -5.84 44.05 -26.27
N ALA A 281 -5.85 43.34 -27.39
CA ALA A 281 -6.08 43.93 -28.70
C ALA A 281 -7.50 44.53 -28.84
N LEU A 282 -8.52 43.83 -28.31
CA LEU A 282 -9.90 44.32 -28.28
C LEU A 282 -10.07 45.57 -27.38
N SER A 283 -9.44 45.59 -26.23
CA SER A 283 -9.48 46.78 -25.33
C SER A 283 -8.75 47.98 -25.91
N ALA A 284 -7.62 47.77 -26.56
CA ALA A 284 -6.91 48.84 -27.31
C ALA A 284 -7.75 49.39 -28.48
N ALA A 285 -8.38 48.53 -29.25
CA ALA A 285 -9.27 48.94 -30.35
C ALA A 285 -10.51 49.71 -29.83
N ALA A 286 -11.07 49.32 -28.69
CA ALA A 286 -12.17 50.00 -28.05
C ALA A 286 -11.76 51.42 -27.57
N LEU A 287 -10.55 51.57 -26.97
CA LEU A 287 -10.02 52.85 -26.56
C LEU A 287 -9.75 53.80 -27.75
N ILE A 288 -9.22 53.29 -28.87
CA ILE A 288 -9.02 54.06 -30.09
C ILE A 288 -10.36 54.49 -30.72
N ALA A 289 -11.37 53.63 -30.64
CA ALA A 289 -12.71 53.96 -31.19
C ALA A 289 -13.48 54.95 -30.31
N LEU A 290 -13.18 55.06 -29.01
CA LEU A 290 -13.79 56.05 -28.10
C LEU A 290 -13.01 57.39 -28.06
N SER A 291 -11.74 57.43 -28.43
CA SER A 291 -10.90 58.63 -28.38
C SER A 291 -11.44 59.83 -29.21
N PRO A 292 -12.03 59.67 -30.39
CA PRO A 292 -12.57 60.82 -31.13
C PRO A 292 -13.88 61.38 -30.56
N ARG A 293 -14.55 60.68 -29.62
CA ARG A 293 -15.76 61.16 -28.97
C ARG A 293 -15.50 61.99 -27.69
N LEU A 294 -14.34 61.79 -27.06
CA LEU A 294 -13.96 62.55 -25.87
C LEU A 294 -13.44 63.98 -26.20
N SER A 295 -12.95 64.24 -27.39
CA SER A 295 -12.50 65.54 -27.83
C SER A 295 -13.65 66.48 -28.26
N LEU A 296 -14.85 65.94 -28.48
CA LEU A 296 -16.03 66.75 -28.85
C LEU A 296 -16.92 67.16 -27.65
N SER A 297 -16.68 66.62 -26.44
CA SER A 297 -17.46 66.98 -25.25
C SER A 297 -16.79 68.04 -24.36
N LEU A 298 -15.65 68.58 -24.76
CA LEU A 298 -14.88 69.62 -24.05
C LEU A 298 -14.81 70.93 -24.86
N LEU A 299 -15.58 71.12 -25.92
CA LEU A 299 -15.86 72.37 -26.61
C LEU A 299 -17.35 72.67 -26.44
#